data_3aa0234c3ea0e22d0048e053ba67f5cc
#
_entry.id   3aa0234c3ea0e22d0048e053ba67f5cc
#
_cell.length_a   1.000
_cell.length_b   1.000
_cell.length_c   1.000
_cell.angle_alpha   90.00
_cell.angle_beta   90.00
_cell.angle_gamma   90.00
#
_symmetry.space_group_name_H-M   'P 1'
#
loop_
_entity.id
_entity.type
_entity.pdbx_description
1 polymer ?
#
loop_
_entity_poly.entity_id
_entity_poly.type
_entity_poly.pdbx_seq_one_letter_code
_entity_poly.pdbx_strand_id
1 'polypeptide(L)'
;MIEQLDKTYEQLKTLRNKANTQEEFETIRSQMDKINLQRQSIIGASINEATKEYKAATAEIKKAQPLIESAIKDLNKITYAINKVSKVISQVEKVLLKV
;
A
#
# COMPACT_ATOMS: atom_id res chain seq x y z
N MET A 1 -8.32 -4.72 -7.67
CA MET A 1 -7.12 -4.03 -7.14
C MET A 1 -7.42 -2.62 -6.60
N ILE A 2 -8.22 -1.83 -7.29
CA ILE A 2 -8.54 -0.45 -6.88
C ILE A 2 -9.18 -0.41 -5.49
N GLU A 3 -10.19 -1.22 -5.23
CA GLU A 3 -10.86 -1.24 -3.93
C GLU A 3 -9.89 -1.59 -2.80
N GLN A 4 -8.98 -2.50 -3.07
CA GLN A 4 -7.98 -2.92 -2.08
C GLN A 4 -6.96 -1.81 -1.81
N LEU A 5 -6.54 -1.08 -2.85
CA LEU A 5 -5.65 0.07 -2.69
C LEU A 5 -6.36 1.22 -1.95
N ASP A 6 -7.65 1.43 -2.22
CA ASP A 6 -8.44 2.42 -1.50
C ASP A 6 -8.49 2.11 -0.01
N LYS A 7 -8.75 0.85 0.32
CA LYS A 7 -8.77 0.41 1.73
C LYS A 7 -7.41 0.59 2.39
N THR A 8 -6.33 0.20 1.70
CA THR A 8 -4.96 0.37 2.21
C THR A 8 -4.65 1.84 2.45
N TYR A 9 -5.05 2.72 1.54
CA TYR A 9 -4.86 4.16 1.69
C TYR A 9 -5.55 4.68 2.96
N GLU A 10 -6.80 4.28 3.20
CA GLU A 10 -7.54 4.70 4.38
C GLU A 10 -6.93 4.16 5.68
N GLN A 11 -6.45 2.92 5.66
CA GLN A 11 -5.74 2.35 6.80
C GLN A 11 -4.45 3.11 7.10
N LEU A 12 -3.70 3.48 6.06
CA LEU A 12 -2.46 4.25 6.22
C LEU A 12 -2.73 5.65 6.75
N LYS A 13 -3.84 6.26 6.34
CA LYS A 13 -4.25 7.56 6.87
C LYS A 13 -4.46 7.48 8.39
N THR A 14 -5.14 6.44 8.86
CA THR A 14 -5.35 6.21 10.28
C THR A 14 -4.02 5.97 11.00
N LEU A 15 -3.14 5.16 10.44
CA LEU A 15 -1.83 4.87 11.01
C LEU A 15 -0.96 6.12 11.07
N ARG A 16 -0.95 6.92 10.01
CA ARG A 16 -0.20 8.18 9.97
C ARG A 16 -0.61 9.10 11.11
N ASN A 17 -1.92 9.21 11.36
CA ASN A 17 -2.44 10.08 12.41
C ASN A 17 -2.07 9.61 13.82
N LYS A 18 -1.66 8.35 13.96
CA LYS A 18 -1.22 7.76 15.23
C LYS A 18 0.30 7.65 15.34
N ALA A 19 1.05 8.04 14.31
CA ALA A 19 2.51 7.89 14.29
C ALA A 19 3.17 8.64 15.46
N ASN A 20 4.19 8.01 16.07
CA ASN A 20 4.88 8.54 17.24
C ASN A 20 5.97 9.55 16.89
N THR A 21 6.50 9.50 15.68
CA THR A 21 7.63 10.35 15.25
C THR A 21 7.30 11.05 13.96
N GLN A 22 7.96 12.18 13.73
CA GLN A 22 7.84 12.94 12.48
C GLN A 22 8.33 12.09 11.30
N GLU A 23 9.37 11.31 11.49
CA GLU A 23 9.92 10.44 10.46
C GLU A 23 8.89 9.41 10.01
N GLU A 24 8.22 8.73 10.95
CA GLU A 24 7.17 7.77 10.63
C GLU A 24 6.00 8.42 9.92
N PHE A 25 5.57 9.57 10.39
CA PHE A 25 4.50 10.35 9.77
C PHE A 25 4.81 10.66 8.30
N GLU A 26 6.01 11.20 8.05
CA GLU A 26 6.44 11.58 6.70
C GLU A 26 6.62 10.36 5.79
N THR A 27 7.12 9.26 6.33
CA THR A 27 7.29 8.02 5.56
C THR A 27 5.94 7.48 5.10
N ILE A 28 4.96 7.42 6.00
CA ILE A 28 3.62 6.93 5.66
C ILE A 28 2.93 7.88 4.69
N ARG A 29 3.06 9.18 4.90
CA ARG A 29 2.52 10.18 3.98
C ARG A 29 3.08 10.00 2.56
N SER A 30 4.39 9.78 2.44
CA SER A 30 5.03 9.51 1.15
C SER A 30 4.47 8.25 0.49
N GLN A 31 4.26 7.19 1.29
CA GLN A 31 3.67 5.95 0.79
C GLN A 31 2.23 6.17 0.30
N MET A 32 1.45 6.95 1.04
CA MET A 32 0.08 7.30 0.66
C MET A 32 0.06 8.04 -0.68
N ASP A 33 0.97 8.99 -0.88
CA ASP A 33 1.08 9.74 -2.13
C ASP A 33 1.39 8.80 -3.30
N LYS A 34 2.31 7.86 -3.12
CA LYS A 34 2.67 6.89 -4.15
C LYS A 34 1.51 5.97 -4.49
N ILE A 35 0.80 5.47 -3.49
CA ILE A 35 -0.38 4.62 -3.70
C ILE A 35 -1.46 5.39 -4.45
N ASN A 36 -1.67 6.65 -4.11
CA ASN A 36 -2.66 7.49 -4.79
C ASN A 36 -2.31 7.66 -6.28
N LEU A 37 -1.04 7.91 -6.60
CA LEU A 37 -0.59 8.01 -7.99
C LEU A 37 -0.75 6.68 -8.74
N GLN A 38 -0.43 5.57 -8.09
CA GLN A 38 -0.60 4.24 -8.67
C GLN A 38 -2.08 3.94 -8.95
N ARG A 39 -2.95 4.30 -8.03
CA ARG A 39 -4.40 4.16 -8.19
C ARG A 39 -4.88 4.90 -9.44
N GLN A 40 -4.45 6.14 -9.61
CA GLN A 40 -4.82 6.94 -10.78
C GLN A 40 -4.31 6.30 -12.07
N SER A 41 -3.09 5.77 -12.05
CA SER A 41 -2.50 5.09 -13.21
C SER A 41 -3.26 3.81 -13.56
N ILE A 42 -3.68 3.03 -12.56
CA ILE A 42 -4.43 1.79 -12.76
C ILE A 42 -5.81 2.08 -13.39
N ILE A 43 -6.49 3.12 -12.93
CA ILE A 43 -7.81 3.50 -13.45
C ILE A 43 -7.75 3.77 -14.95
N GLY A 44 -6.66 4.40 -15.42
CA GLY A 44 -6.50 4.72 -16.83
C GLY A 44 -5.86 3.64 -17.69
N ALA A 45 -5.53 2.48 -17.11
CA ALA A 45 -4.74 1.45 -17.78
C ALA A 45 -5.58 0.22 -18.12
N SER A 46 -5.17 -0.48 -19.20
CA SER A 46 -5.73 -1.80 -19.53
C SER A 46 -4.90 -2.86 -18.82
N ILE A 47 -5.35 -3.28 -17.64
CA ILE A 47 -4.63 -4.24 -16.81
C ILE A 47 -5.09 -5.66 -17.14
N ASN A 48 -4.12 -6.55 -17.41
CA ASN A 48 -4.39 -7.98 -17.57
C ASN A 48 -4.27 -8.67 -16.20
N GLU A 49 -5.41 -9.04 -15.64
CA GLU A 49 -5.49 -9.65 -14.30
C GLU A 49 -4.94 -11.08 -14.26
N ALA A 50 -4.70 -11.69 -15.41
CA ALA A 50 -4.16 -13.04 -15.48
C ALA A 50 -2.62 -13.07 -15.35
N THR A 51 -1.97 -11.92 -15.36
CA THR A 51 -0.51 -11.87 -15.26
C THR A 51 -0.02 -12.26 -13.87
N LYS A 52 1.20 -12.78 -13.84
CA LYS A 52 1.90 -13.13 -12.61
C LYS A 52 2.06 -11.88 -11.72
N GLU A 53 2.38 -10.75 -12.33
CA GLU A 53 2.61 -9.49 -11.63
C GLU A 53 1.33 -9.00 -10.94
N TYR A 54 0.19 -9.08 -11.60
CA TYR A 54 -1.09 -8.70 -11.02
C TYR A 54 -1.43 -9.56 -9.81
N LYS A 55 -1.29 -10.88 -9.95
CA LYS A 55 -1.57 -11.82 -8.86
C LYS A 55 -0.66 -11.60 -7.66
N ALA A 56 0.63 -11.35 -7.91
CA ALA A 56 1.59 -11.06 -6.85
C ALA A 56 1.26 -9.77 -6.12
N ALA A 57 0.91 -8.71 -6.86
CA ALA A 57 0.54 -7.42 -6.26
C ALA A 57 -0.72 -7.55 -5.40
N THR A 58 -1.74 -8.25 -5.91
CA THR A 58 -2.99 -8.48 -5.17
C THR A 58 -2.72 -9.24 -3.87
N ALA A 59 -1.86 -10.26 -3.92
CA ALA A 59 -1.49 -11.04 -2.74
C ALA A 59 -0.77 -10.18 -1.70
N GLU A 60 0.15 -9.31 -2.14
CA GLU A 60 0.88 -8.41 -1.23
C GLU A 60 -0.07 -7.40 -0.57
N ILE A 61 -1.02 -6.84 -1.33
CA ILE A 61 -2.01 -5.92 -0.76
C ILE A 61 -2.82 -6.61 0.33
N LYS A 62 -3.28 -7.84 0.09
CA LYS A 62 -4.06 -8.61 1.07
C LYS A 62 -3.25 -8.91 2.33
N LYS A 63 -1.95 -9.18 2.19
CA LYS A 63 -1.08 -9.43 3.33
C LYS A 63 -0.77 -8.16 4.13
N ALA A 64 -0.75 -7.01 3.47
CA ALA A 64 -0.46 -5.74 4.12
C ALA A 64 -1.59 -5.28 5.03
N GLN A 65 -2.84 -5.53 4.65
CA GLN A 65 -4.01 -5.03 5.39
C GLN A 65 -4.01 -5.44 6.87
N PRO A 66 -3.86 -6.73 7.23
CA PRO A 66 -3.81 -7.10 8.64
C PRO A 66 -2.59 -6.55 9.38
N LEU A 67 -1.46 -6.36 8.71
CA LEU A 67 -0.28 -5.78 9.34
C LEU A 67 -0.47 -4.30 9.66
N ILE A 68 -1.14 -3.56 8.77
CA ILE A 68 -1.47 -2.16 9.02
C ILE A 68 -2.46 -2.06 10.18
N GLU A 69 -3.49 -2.91 10.21
CA GLU A 69 -4.45 -2.95 11.32
C GLU A 69 -3.77 -3.28 12.66
N SER A 70 -2.83 -4.22 12.65
CA SER A 70 -2.04 -4.55 13.84
C SER A 70 -1.24 -3.35 14.33
N ALA A 71 -0.64 -2.60 13.41
CA ALA A 71 0.14 -1.42 13.76
C ALA A 71 -0.73 -0.29 14.31
N ILE A 72 -1.95 -0.14 13.79
CA ILE A 72 -2.92 0.84 14.29
C ILE A 72 -3.25 0.54 15.76
N LYS A 73 -3.37 -0.73 16.12
CA LYS A 73 -3.66 -1.18 17.48
C LYS A 73 -2.43 -1.18 18.38
N ASP A 74 -1.26 -1.38 17.81
CA ASP A 74 0.01 -1.47 18.53
C ASP A 74 1.10 -0.79 17.71
N LEU A 75 1.43 0.45 18.05
CA LEU A 75 2.39 1.27 17.30
C LEU A 75 3.82 0.71 17.32
N ASN A 76 4.12 -0.24 18.21
CA ASN A 76 5.42 -0.93 18.15
C ASN A 76 5.59 -1.76 16.88
N LYS A 77 4.49 -2.02 16.17
CA LYS A 77 4.50 -2.79 14.92
C LYS A 77 4.52 -1.92 13.67
N ILE A 78 4.67 -0.60 13.83
CA ILE A 78 4.59 0.35 12.71
C ILE A 78 5.66 0.09 11.64
N THR A 79 6.86 -0.31 12.05
CA THR A 79 7.95 -0.61 11.11
C THR A 79 7.60 -1.78 10.20
N TYR A 80 6.96 -2.82 10.73
CA TYR A 80 6.52 -3.96 9.91
C TYR A 80 5.50 -3.54 8.87
N ALA A 81 4.55 -2.70 9.27
CA ALA A 81 3.54 -2.17 8.36
C ALA A 81 4.18 -1.33 7.25
N ILE A 82 5.07 -0.42 7.60
CA ILE A 82 5.77 0.44 6.64
C ILE A 82 6.54 -0.41 5.64
N ASN A 83 7.27 -1.42 6.11
CA ASN A 83 8.05 -2.29 5.22
C ASN A 83 7.15 -3.09 4.28
N LYS A 84 6.01 -3.54 4.77
CA LYS A 84 5.06 -4.31 3.94
C LYS A 84 4.42 -3.42 2.86
N VAL A 85 4.07 -2.20 3.21
CA VAL A 85 3.51 -1.22 2.26
C VAL A 85 4.53 -0.89 1.17
N SER A 86 5.81 -0.79 1.51
CA SER A 86 6.87 -0.60 0.50
C SER A 86 6.90 -1.74 -0.51
N LYS A 87 6.68 -2.98 -0.07
CA LYS A 87 6.58 -4.13 -0.97
C LYS A 87 5.33 -4.06 -1.85
N VAL A 88 4.21 -3.62 -1.29
CA VAL A 88 2.98 -3.41 -2.06
C VAL A 88 3.24 -2.42 -3.20
N ILE A 89 3.83 -1.27 -2.89
CA ILE A 89 4.14 -0.23 -3.87
C ILE A 89 5.04 -0.80 -4.97
N SER A 90 6.07 -1.56 -4.60
CA SER A 90 6.98 -2.18 -5.56
C SER A 90 6.27 -3.18 -6.48
N GLN A 91 5.39 -4.01 -5.94
CA GLN A 91 4.65 -5.00 -6.74
C GLN A 91 3.64 -4.33 -7.67
N VAL A 92 2.96 -3.28 -7.23
CA VAL A 92 2.02 -2.54 -8.06
C VAL A 92 2.76 -1.85 -9.22
N GLU A 93 3.97 -1.31 -8.95
CA GLU A 93 4.81 -0.73 -10.02
C GLU A 93 5.10 -1.75 -11.12
N LYS A 94 5.37 -3.01 -10.75
CA LYS A 94 5.62 -4.07 -11.73
C LYS A 94 4.40 -4.35 -12.60
N VAL A 95 3.19 -4.25 -12.03
CA VAL A 95 1.95 -4.37 -12.80
C VAL A 95 1.86 -3.26 -13.83
N LEU A 96 2.14 -2.02 -13.41
CA LEU A 96 2.06 -0.85 -14.29
C LEU A 96 3.11 -0.89 -15.41
N LEU A 97 4.28 -1.49 -15.16
CA LEU A 97 5.32 -1.64 -16.19
C LEU A 97 4.92 -2.62 -17.29
N LYS A 98 3.91 -3.46 -17.08
CA LYS A 98 3.43 -4.45 -18.06
C LYS A 98 2.28 -3.92 -18.94
N VAL A 99 1.86 -2.70 -18.72
CA VAL A 99 0.74 -2.10 -19.46
C VAL A 99 1.22 -1.50 -20.78
#